data_20e000671575ebcb76663c3449c5439c
#
_entry.id   20e000671575ebcb76663c3449c5439c
#
_cell.length_a   1.000
_cell.length_b   1.000
_cell.length_c   1.000
_cell.angle_alpha   90.00
_cell.angle_beta   90.00
_cell.angle_gamma   90.00
#
_symmetry.space_group_name_H-M   'P 1'
#
loop_
_entity.id
_entity.type
_entity.pdbx_description
1 polymer ?
#
loop_
_entity_poly.entity_id
_entity_poly.type
_entity_poly.pdbx_seq_one_letter_code
_entity_poly.pdbx_strand_id
1 'polypeptide(L)'
;MYMKVPSSLLLIIILVFLSSCAKRGTPDGGPLDENPPEIVKEIPKNNSIYFNDEKIRIFFDEYIKLEKLNSQLVVSPPIDKSKYSIFPQGGASKYIDIEMNESLADSTTYVFNFGQSIQDNNEGNKLQFYKYAFSTGSYIDSLEVDGIVKDSYSAKTDELITVMLYPKNEKFYDSIIYKEKPTYVASTLDSTYFNFTNVKTGKYHLIALKDNNNNFLFDPLIDKIAYYDSIVNLPGEYEIDLRIFKENPEFFIFKPFQTSYNKLSFGYRGSTDSLDIKISNKNIIDSSRITLEKETDTLNFWFKEFDYDTIYLDIKNKKFNEQFKVPYPRKKLERDSLQIN
;
A
#
# COMPACT_ATOMS: atom_id res chain seq x y z
N MET A 1 79.42 41.99 -18.08
CA MET A 1 79.00 42.48 -16.78
C MET A 1 77.71 41.65 -16.42
N TYR A 2 77.86 40.59 -15.66
CA TYR A 2 76.75 39.77 -15.23
C TYR A 2 76.13 40.33 -13.93
N MET A 3 74.95 40.82 -14.04
CA MET A 3 74.17 41.32 -12.88
C MET A 3 73.73 40.10 -12.04
N LYS A 4 74.28 39.92 -10.86
CA LYS A 4 73.83 38.92 -9.90
C LYS A 4 72.48 39.37 -9.31
N VAL A 5 71.40 38.71 -9.69
CA VAL A 5 70.07 38.89 -9.08
C VAL A 5 70.19 38.45 -7.65
N PRO A 6 69.86 39.28 -6.66
CA PRO A 6 69.98 38.90 -5.25
C PRO A 6 68.96 37.81 -4.94
N SER A 7 69.40 36.77 -4.21
CA SER A 7 68.58 35.60 -3.81
C SER A 7 67.27 35.97 -3.11
N SER A 8 67.20 37.13 -2.47
CA SER A 8 65.99 37.69 -1.84
C SER A 8 64.92 38.05 -2.86
N LEU A 9 65.28 38.52 -4.07
CA LEU A 9 64.34 38.89 -5.11
C LEU A 9 63.72 37.61 -5.72
N LEU A 10 64.48 36.53 -5.87
CA LEU A 10 64.02 35.25 -6.32
C LEU A 10 63.05 34.61 -5.36
N LEU A 11 63.31 34.73 -4.04
CA LEU A 11 62.41 34.22 -2.99
C LEU A 11 61.08 34.95 -2.96
N ILE A 12 61.05 36.27 -3.17
CA ILE A 12 59.81 37.08 -3.21
C ILE A 12 58.96 36.69 -4.43
N ILE A 13 59.61 36.43 -5.61
CA ILE A 13 58.91 35.99 -6.81
C ILE A 13 58.25 34.62 -6.62
N ILE A 14 58.96 33.71 -5.93
CA ILE A 14 58.42 32.35 -5.62
C ILE A 14 57.23 32.48 -4.64
N LEU A 15 57.32 33.38 -3.65
CA LEU A 15 56.22 33.57 -2.68
C LEU A 15 54.95 34.15 -3.34
N VAL A 16 55.08 35.01 -4.34
CA VAL A 16 53.98 35.60 -5.10
C VAL A 16 53.31 34.52 -5.97
N PHE A 17 54.06 33.56 -6.52
CA PHE A 17 53.48 32.47 -7.27
C PHE A 17 52.74 31.44 -6.39
N LEU A 18 53.10 31.31 -5.11
CA LEU A 18 52.43 30.42 -4.15
C LEU A 18 51.15 30.99 -3.55
N SER A 19 50.91 32.31 -3.69
CA SER A 19 49.65 32.96 -3.21
C SER A 19 48.54 33.01 -4.23
N SER A 20 48.65 32.34 -5.36
CA SER A 20 47.56 32.19 -6.33
C SER A 20 46.52 31.21 -5.81
N CYS A 21 45.70 31.61 -4.88
CA CYS A 21 44.46 30.92 -4.54
C CYS A 21 43.53 31.00 -5.72
N ALA A 22 43.53 30.00 -6.56
CA ALA A 22 42.42 29.80 -7.48
C ALA A 22 41.15 29.57 -6.64
N LYS A 23 40.26 30.57 -6.57
CA LYS A 23 38.88 30.37 -6.17
C LYS A 23 38.31 29.32 -7.13
N ARG A 24 38.06 28.11 -6.66
CA ARG A 24 37.16 27.18 -7.34
C ARG A 24 35.78 27.84 -7.28
N GLY A 25 35.45 28.59 -8.31
CA GLY A 25 34.07 28.97 -8.56
C GLY A 25 33.33 27.67 -8.85
N THR A 26 32.43 27.26 -7.98
CA THR A 26 31.35 26.39 -8.41
C THR A 26 30.59 27.21 -9.45
N PRO A 27 30.34 26.66 -10.65
CA PRO A 27 29.45 27.34 -11.58
C PRO A 27 28.11 27.54 -10.84
N ASP A 28 27.69 28.80 -10.72
CA ASP A 28 26.33 29.09 -10.28
C ASP A 28 25.43 28.41 -11.33
N GLY A 29 24.64 27.42 -10.88
CA GLY A 29 23.66 26.77 -11.74
C GLY A 29 22.74 27.81 -12.36
N GLY A 30 22.15 27.51 -13.50
CA GLY A 30 21.09 28.32 -14.08
C GLY A 30 19.91 28.45 -13.10
N PRO A 31 18.88 29.24 -13.44
CA PRO A 31 17.64 29.26 -12.65
C PRO A 31 17.11 27.83 -12.48
N LEU A 32 16.60 27.54 -11.29
CA LEU A 32 16.00 26.25 -10.98
C LEU A 32 14.84 26.01 -11.94
N ASP A 33 14.77 24.82 -12.53
CA ASP A 33 13.62 24.42 -13.34
C ASP A 33 12.45 24.05 -12.40
N GLU A 34 11.30 24.68 -12.61
CA GLU A 34 10.07 24.46 -11.85
C GLU A 34 8.99 23.76 -12.68
N ASN A 35 9.30 23.46 -13.95
CA ASN A 35 8.32 22.83 -14.85
C ASN A 35 8.35 21.31 -14.68
N PRO A 36 7.17 20.64 -14.71
CA PRO A 36 7.12 19.19 -14.81
C PRO A 36 7.48 18.73 -16.23
N PRO A 37 7.94 17.48 -16.40
CA PRO A 37 8.22 16.93 -17.72
C PRO A 37 6.98 16.92 -18.62
N GLU A 38 7.17 17.23 -19.90
CA GLU A 38 6.10 17.26 -20.91
C GLU A 38 6.15 16.01 -21.81
N ILE A 39 4.96 15.51 -22.20
CA ILE A 39 4.84 14.38 -23.10
C ILE A 39 5.02 14.86 -24.54
N VAL A 40 6.03 14.35 -25.22
CA VAL A 40 6.36 14.69 -26.62
C VAL A 40 5.65 13.78 -27.61
N LYS A 41 5.54 12.48 -27.27
CA LYS A 41 5.00 11.47 -28.19
C LYS A 41 4.55 10.22 -27.42
N GLU A 42 3.52 9.58 -27.92
CA GLU A 42 3.01 8.29 -27.42
C GLU A 42 2.89 7.29 -28.59
N ILE A 43 3.27 6.06 -28.38
CA ILE A 43 3.17 4.98 -29.37
C ILE A 43 2.67 3.71 -28.66
N PRO A 44 1.46 3.22 -28.97
CA PRO A 44 0.38 3.89 -29.71
C PRO A 44 -0.04 5.21 -29.05
N LYS A 45 -0.83 6.03 -29.73
CA LYS A 45 -1.37 7.26 -29.15
C LYS A 45 -2.31 6.95 -27.98
N ASN A 46 -2.32 7.81 -26.99
CA ASN A 46 -3.33 7.79 -25.93
C ASN A 46 -4.73 7.80 -26.54
N ASN A 47 -5.65 7.05 -25.94
CA ASN A 47 -7.00 6.79 -26.44
C ASN A 47 -7.05 6.04 -27.79
N SER A 48 -6.07 5.16 -28.06
CA SER A 48 -6.13 4.25 -29.20
C SER A 48 -7.15 3.14 -28.98
N ILE A 49 -7.76 2.70 -30.08
CA ILE A 49 -8.71 1.56 -30.14
C ILE A 49 -8.09 0.40 -30.91
N TYR A 50 -8.70 -0.79 -30.80
CA TYR A 50 -8.18 -2.04 -31.40
C TYR A 50 -6.73 -2.30 -30.98
N PHE A 51 -6.40 -1.98 -29.73
CA PHE A 51 -5.06 -2.20 -29.20
C PHE A 51 -4.70 -3.69 -29.26
N ASN A 52 -3.64 -3.99 -29.98
CA ASN A 52 -3.09 -5.34 -30.15
C ASN A 52 -1.56 -5.32 -30.14
N ASP A 53 -0.96 -4.28 -29.57
CA ASP A 53 0.46 -4.15 -29.43
C ASP A 53 0.92 -4.79 -28.11
N GLU A 54 2.14 -5.31 -28.11
CA GLU A 54 2.76 -5.85 -26.89
C GLU A 54 3.37 -4.74 -26.02
N LYS A 55 3.50 -3.51 -26.58
CA LYS A 55 4.26 -2.44 -25.94
C LYS A 55 3.67 -1.05 -26.18
N ILE A 56 3.63 -0.27 -25.12
CA ILE A 56 3.32 1.16 -25.14
C ILE A 56 4.59 1.91 -24.80
N ARG A 57 4.91 2.98 -25.55
CA ARG A 57 6.02 3.88 -25.25
C ARG A 57 5.57 5.34 -25.21
N ILE A 58 5.90 6.00 -24.10
CA ILE A 58 5.57 7.40 -23.80
C ILE A 58 6.88 8.17 -23.73
N PHE A 59 7.10 9.15 -24.60
CA PHE A 59 8.33 9.96 -24.68
C PHE A 59 8.13 11.30 -23.98
N PHE A 60 9.18 11.74 -23.30
CA PHE A 60 9.27 13.01 -22.61
C PHE A 60 10.33 13.91 -23.23
N ASP A 61 10.21 15.21 -23.04
CA ASP A 61 11.15 16.24 -23.48
C ASP A 61 12.47 16.15 -22.70
N GLU A 62 12.42 15.69 -21.45
CA GLU A 62 13.55 15.57 -20.55
C GLU A 62 13.70 14.15 -19.95
N TYR A 63 14.73 13.95 -19.10
CA TYR A 63 14.92 12.72 -18.36
C TYR A 63 13.98 12.66 -17.16
N ILE A 64 13.17 11.60 -17.09
CA ILE A 64 12.24 11.31 -16.00
C ILE A 64 12.72 10.12 -15.17
N LYS A 65 12.21 10.04 -13.94
CA LYS A 65 12.26 8.84 -13.09
C LYS A 65 10.89 8.51 -12.55
N LEU A 66 10.67 7.25 -12.20
CA LEU A 66 9.43 6.77 -11.61
C LEU A 66 9.61 6.57 -10.10
N GLU A 67 9.05 7.48 -9.31
CA GLU A 67 9.12 7.44 -7.86
C GLU A 67 7.84 6.82 -7.25
N LYS A 68 8.02 5.92 -6.29
CA LYS A 68 6.91 5.24 -5.59
C LYS A 68 5.87 4.64 -6.54
N LEU A 69 6.29 4.15 -7.72
CA LEU A 69 5.40 3.64 -8.76
C LEU A 69 4.40 2.60 -8.21
N ASN A 70 4.86 1.69 -7.36
CA ASN A 70 4.02 0.62 -6.80
C ASN A 70 2.82 1.10 -5.99
N SER A 71 2.88 2.29 -5.41
CA SER A 71 1.80 2.89 -4.62
C SER A 71 1.00 3.94 -5.38
N GLN A 72 1.60 4.55 -6.41
CA GLN A 72 0.97 5.63 -7.17
C GLN A 72 0.27 5.13 -8.44
N LEU A 73 0.75 4.04 -9.02
CA LEU A 73 0.17 3.49 -10.24
C LEU A 73 -1.15 2.77 -9.96
N VAL A 74 -2.19 3.23 -10.62
CA VAL A 74 -3.51 2.59 -10.61
C VAL A 74 -3.83 2.11 -12.03
N VAL A 75 -4.02 0.80 -12.20
CA VAL A 75 -4.41 0.20 -13.48
C VAL A 75 -5.87 -0.26 -13.37
N SER A 76 -6.74 0.25 -14.24
CA SER A 76 -8.17 -0.05 -14.23
C SER A 76 -8.64 -0.45 -15.65
N PRO A 77 -9.31 -1.60 -15.82
CA PRO A 77 -9.46 -2.72 -14.89
C PRO A 77 -8.14 -3.24 -14.33
N PRO A 78 -8.12 -3.81 -13.11
CA PRO A 78 -6.88 -4.27 -12.50
C PRO A 78 -6.28 -5.45 -13.27
N ILE A 79 -5.01 -5.30 -13.66
CA ILE A 79 -4.19 -6.33 -14.29
C ILE A 79 -3.21 -6.87 -13.25
N ASP A 80 -2.99 -8.17 -13.21
CA ASP A 80 -1.99 -8.75 -12.32
C ASP A 80 -0.59 -8.22 -12.67
N LYS A 81 0.17 -7.83 -11.64
CA LYS A 81 1.50 -7.22 -11.80
C LYS A 81 2.51 -8.10 -12.56
N SER A 82 2.29 -9.42 -12.63
CA SER A 82 3.10 -10.34 -13.42
C SER A 82 2.83 -10.27 -14.92
N LYS A 83 1.68 -9.71 -15.32
CA LYS A 83 1.21 -9.66 -16.71
C LYS A 83 1.66 -8.43 -17.48
N TYR A 84 2.32 -7.48 -16.82
CA TYR A 84 2.95 -6.32 -17.45
C TYR A 84 4.22 -5.91 -16.74
N SER A 85 5.05 -5.16 -17.43
CA SER A 85 6.24 -4.54 -16.85
C SER A 85 6.34 -3.07 -17.26
N ILE A 86 6.95 -2.25 -16.41
CA ILE A 86 7.13 -0.82 -16.66
C ILE A 86 8.60 -0.48 -16.52
N PHE A 87 9.15 0.22 -17.50
CA PHE A 87 10.49 0.80 -17.50
C PHE A 87 10.39 2.34 -17.51
N PRO A 88 11.28 3.09 -16.84
CA PRO A 88 12.48 2.65 -16.13
C PRO A 88 12.17 2.12 -14.71
N GLN A 89 13.04 1.22 -14.23
CA GLN A 89 13.02 0.74 -12.85
C GLN A 89 14.30 1.22 -12.16
N GLY A 90 14.17 2.27 -11.33
CA GLY A 90 15.27 2.78 -10.50
C GLY A 90 16.33 3.62 -11.26
N GLY A 91 16.14 3.94 -12.53
CA GLY A 91 17.01 4.80 -13.33
C GLY A 91 16.23 5.93 -14.01
N ALA A 92 16.96 6.86 -14.63
CA ALA A 92 16.38 7.93 -15.44
C ALA A 92 16.26 7.49 -16.91
N SER A 93 15.18 7.94 -17.59
CA SER A 93 14.94 7.67 -19.01
C SER A 93 14.20 8.84 -19.66
N LYS A 94 14.32 9.03 -20.97
CA LYS A 94 13.47 9.96 -21.75
C LYS A 94 12.13 9.33 -22.19
N TYR A 95 11.86 8.11 -21.77
CA TYR A 95 10.60 7.43 -22.10
C TYR A 95 10.19 6.45 -21.00
N ILE A 96 8.89 6.18 -20.96
CA ILE A 96 8.30 5.06 -20.21
C ILE A 96 7.93 4.00 -21.22
N ASP A 97 8.29 2.74 -20.97
CA ASP A 97 7.77 1.57 -21.67
C ASP A 97 6.81 0.82 -20.74
N ILE A 98 5.67 0.44 -21.27
CA ILE A 98 4.75 -0.52 -20.65
C ILE A 98 4.69 -1.73 -21.58
N GLU A 99 5.19 -2.87 -21.15
CA GLU A 99 5.18 -4.12 -21.91
C GLU A 99 4.12 -5.06 -21.35
N MET A 100 3.25 -5.57 -22.22
CA MET A 100 2.23 -6.56 -21.88
C MET A 100 2.81 -7.95 -22.07
N ASN A 101 2.89 -8.72 -20.97
CA ASN A 101 3.46 -10.07 -20.97
C ASN A 101 2.41 -11.16 -21.32
N GLU A 102 1.13 -10.81 -21.30
CA GLU A 102 0.00 -11.70 -21.61
C GLU A 102 -1.10 -10.92 -22.34
N SER A 103 -1.99 -11.68 -22.99
CA SER A 103 -3.16 -11.13 -23.69
C SER A 103 -4.12 -10.43 -22.71
N LEU A 104 -4.60 -9.28 -23.10
CA LEU A 104 -5.62 -8.50 -22.40
C LEU A 104 -7.02 -9.03 -22.72
N ALA A 105 -8.00 -8.68 -21.89
CA ALA A 105 -9.40 -9.02 -22.17
C ALA A 105 -9.91 -8.26 -23.39
N ASP A 106 -10.73 -8.92 -24.20
CA ASP A 106 -11.33 -8.33 -25.39
C ASP A 106 -12.36 -7.24 -25.04
N SER A 107 -12.54 -6.29 -25.96
CA SER A 107 -13.56 -5.22 -25.86
C SER A 107 -13.56 -4.50 -24.51
N THR A 108 -12.35 -4.19 -24.03
CA THR A 108 -12.12 -3.61 -22.70
C THR A 108 -11.28 -2.34 -22.82
N THR A 109 -11.70 -1.28 -22.14
CA THR A 109 -10.93 -0.05 -21.99
C THR A 109 -10.06 -0.15 -20.75
N TYR A 110 -8.73 0.01 -20.92
CA TYR A 110 -7.74 0.02 -19.86
C TYR A 110 -7.19 1.43 -19.64
N VAL A 111 -6.97 1.78 -18.39
CA VAL A 111 -6.37 3.05 -17.97
C VAL A 111 -5.18 2.78 -17.06
N PHE A 112 -4.03 3.32 -17.40
CA PHE A 112 -2.85 3.42 -16.54
C PHE A 112 -2.77 4.83 -16.00
N ASN A 113 -3.13 5.03 -14.74
CA ASN A 113 -3.01 6.30 -14.04
C ASN A 113 -1.73 6.28 -13.20
N PHE A 114 -0.76 7.10 -13.57
CA PHE A 114 0.56 7.17 -12.93
C PHE A 114 0.56 7.99 -11.63
N GLY A 115 -0.57 8.63 -11.27
CA GLY A 115 -0.65 9.46 -10.06
C GLY A 115 0.41 10.56 -10.08
N GLN A 116 1.27 10.56 -9.08
CA GLN A 116 2.41 11.48 -8.94
C GLN A 116 3.76 10.78 -9.08
N SER A 117 3.80 9.61 -9.74
CA SER A 117 5.02 8.83 -9.85
C SER A 117 6.02 9.36 -10.88
N ILE A 118 5.55 10.04 -11.92
CA ILE A 118 6.40 10.60 -12.98
C ILE A 118 6.96 11.94 -12.51
N GLN A 119 8.27 12.06 -12.45
CA GLN A 119 8.93 13.33 -12.12
C GLN A 119 10.21 13.48 -12.91
N ASP A 120 10.65 14.74 -13.13
CA ASP A 120 11.96 14.97 -13.73
C ASP A 120 13.08 14.39 -12.86
N ASN A 121 14.21 14.09 -13.50
CA ASN A 121 15.31 13.43 -12.81
C ASN A 121 16.13 14.39 -11.93
N ASN A 122 16.18 15.67 -12.25
CA ASN A 122 17.08 16.63 -11.62
C ASN A 122 16.43 17.30 -10.41
N GLU A 123 15.34 18.01 -10.60
CA GLU A 123 14.66 18.84 -9.61
C GLU A 123 13.54 18.06 -8.88
N GLY A 124 12.95 17.06 -9.53
CA GLY A 124 11.87 16.24 -8.98
C GLY A 124 10.49 16.86 -9.18
N ASN A 125 10.31 17.74 -10.17
CA ASN A 125 9.02 18.31 -10.54
C ASN A 125 8.11 17.21 -11.06
N LYS A 126 6.88 17.13 -10.53
CA LYS A 126 5.98 16.00 -10.78
C LYS A 126 5.00 16.31 -11.90
N LEU A 127 4.92 15.41 -12.90
CA LEU A 127 3.80 15.37 -13.82
C LEU A 127 2.61 14.73 -13.11
N GLN A 128 1.61 15.54 -12.75
CA GLN A 128 0.50 15.13 -11.91
C GLN A 128 -0.60 14.44 -12.73
N PHE A 129 -1.05 13.28 -12.23
CA PHE A 129 -2.26 12.57 -12.67
C PHE A 129 -2.30 12.21 -14.16
N TYR A 130 -1.12 11.97 -14.76
CA TYR A 130 -1.09 11.51 -16.14
C TYR A 130 -1.79 10.14 -16.27
N LYS A 131 -2.73 10.06 -17.20
CA LYS A 131 -3.48 8.86 -17.53
C LYS A 131 -3.23 8.47 -18.98
N TYR A 132 -2.87 7.23 -19.20
CA TYR A 132 -2.81 6.63 -20.52
C TYR A 132 -3.94 5.61 -20.65
N ALA A 133 -4.86 5.84 -21.58
CA ALA A 133 -6.00 4.96 -21.84
C ALA A 133 -5.92 4.33 -23.24
N PHE A 134 -6.41 3.11 -23.36
CA PHE A 134 -6.58 2.44 -24.66
C PHE A 134 -7.70 1.40 -24.56
N SER A 135 -8.20 0.94 -25.70
CA SER A 135 -9.19 -0.14 -25.74
C SER A 135 -8.76 -1.25 -26.67
N THR A 136 -8.94 -2.48 -26.25
CA THR A 136 -8.84 -3.68 -27.14
C THR A 136 -10.02 -3.81 -28.07
N GLY A 137 -11.11 -3.06 -27.81
CA GLY A 137 -12.30 -2.99 -28.63
C GLY A 137 -12.32 -1.82 -29.61
N SER A 138 -13.48 -1.58 -30.20
CA SER A 138 -13.71 -0.57 -31.25
C SER A 138 -14.00 0.84 -30.72
N TYR A 139 -14.10 1.02 -29.41
CA TYR A 139 -14.37 2.31 -28.76
C TYR A 139 -13.72 2.38 -27.39
N ILE A 140 -13.57 3.61 -26.89
CA ILE A 140 -13.14 3.90 -25.52
C ILE A 140 -14.40 4.18 -24.69
N ASP A 141 -14.56 3.50 -23.56
CA ASP A 141 -15.56 3.84 -22.56
C ASP A 141 -15.24 5.25 -22.00
N SER A 142 -16.26 6.07 -21.70
CA SER A 142 -16.06 7.48 -21.36
C SER A 142 -16.84 7.96 -20.14
N LEU A 143 -17.55 7.07 -19.44
CA LEU A 143 -18.30 7.47 -18.25
C LEU A 143 -17.38 7.62 -17.05
N GLU A 144 -17.77 8.52 -16.16
CA GLU A 144 -16.98 8.88 -14.97
C GLU A 144 -17.82 8.73 -13.71
N VAL A 145 -17.13 8.46 -12.61
CA VAL A 145 -17.70 8.48 -11.25
C VAL A 145 -16.66 9.07 -10.33
N ASP A 146 -17.05 10.05 -9.56
CA ASP A 146 -16.19 10.68 -8.60
C ASP A 146 -16.84 10.84 -7.22
N GLY A 147 -16.03 11.19 -6.24
CA GLY A 147 -16.49 11.38 -4.89
C GLY A 147 -15.34 11.61 -3.92
N ILE A 148 -15.68 11.57 -2.64
CA ILE A 148 -14.71 11.75 -1.56
C ILE A 148 -14.77 10.60 -0.57
N VAL A 149 -13.61 10.31 0.03
CA VAL A 149 -13.49 9.35 1.14
C VAL A 149 -12.90 10.06 2.35
N LYS A 150 -13.54 9.92 3.51
CA LYS A 150 -13.07 10.47 4.78
C LYS A 150 -13.01 9.36 5.83
N ASP A 151 -12.12 9.52 6.81
CA ASP A 151 -12.10 8.61 7.96
C ASP A 151 -13.30 8.90 8.89
N SER A 152 -13.88 7.82 9.47
CA SER A 152 -15.04 7.94 10.37
C SER A 152 -14.68 8.45 11.76
N TYR A 153 -13.43 8.26 12.20
CA TYR A 153 -12.99 8.53 13.56
C TYR A 153 -11.86 9.55 13.63
N SER A 154 -11.10 9.73 12.55
CA SER A 154 -9.95 10.63 12.47
C SER A 154 -10.25 11.85 11.63
N ALA A 155 -9.78 13.03 12.07
CA ALA A 155 -9.82 14.25 11.26
C ALA A 155 -8.88 14.17 10.05
N LYS A 156 -7.79 13.38 10.15
CA LYS A 156 -6.90 13.09 9.03
C LYS A 156 -7.30 11.76 8.39
N THR A 157 -7.67 11.81 7.13
CA THR A 157 -7.94 10.62 6.33
C THR A 157 -6.63 9.95 5.90
N ASP A 158 -6.63 8.61 5.81
CA ASP A 158 -5.51 7.87 5.24
C ASP A 158 -5.31 8.23 3.77
N GLU A 159 -4.06 8.23 3.34
CA GLU A 159 -3.68 8.36 1.94
C GLU A 159 -3.82 7.03 1.20
N LEU A 160 -3.89 7.06 -0.12
CA LEU A 160 -3.91 5.87 -0.98
C LEU A 160 -5.06 4.90 -0.64
N ILE A 161 -6.27 5.45 -0.48
CA ILE A 161 -7.47 4.61 -0.36
C ILE A 161 -7.85 4.13 -1.76
N THR A 162 -7.98 2.84 -1.91
CA THR A 162 -8.45 2.20 -3.15
C THR A 162 -9.97 2.20 -3.19
N VAL A 163 -10.55 2.74 -4.25
CA VAL A 163 -12.00 2.72 -4.48
C VAL A 163 -12.29 1.75 -5.63
N MET A 164 -13.33 0.95 -5.49
CA MET A 164 -13.59 -0.22 -6.31
C MET A 164 -15.04 -0.25 -6.79
N LEU A 165 -15.24 -0.62 -8.07
CA LEU A 165 -16.57 -0.88 -8.62
C LEU A 165 -16.71 -2.37 -8.96
N TYR A 166 -17.79 -2.96 -8.43
CA TYR A 166 -18.22 -4.32 -8.74
C TYR A 166 -19.54 -4.27 -9.52
N PRO A 167 -19.66 -4.93 -10.68
CA PRO A 167 -20.91 -4.95 -11.44
C PRO A 167 -22.03 -5.56 -10.61
N LYS A 168 -23.20 -4.90 -10.60
CA LYS A 168 -24.43 -5.48 -10.04
C LYS A 168 -25.01 -6.48 -11.02
N ASN A 169 -24.66 -7.73 -10.88
CA ASN A 169 -25.16 -8.86 -11.67
C ASN A 169 -25.50 -10.04 -10.75
N GLU A 170 -25.96 -11.15 -11.34
CA GLU A 170 -26.32 -12.38 -10.59
C GLU A 170 -25.13 -13.01 -9.85
N LYS A 171 -23.91 -12.66 -10.21
CA LYS A 171 -22.68 -13.16 -9.57
C LYS A 171 -22.27 -12.33 -8.35
N PHE A 172 -22.90 -11.16 -8.14
CA PHE A 172 -22.59 -10.35 -6.96
C PHE A 172 -23.18 -10.99 -5.71
N TYR A 173 -22.34 -11.13 -4.67
CA TYR A 173 -22.69 -11.61 -3.34
C TYR A 173 -21.85 -10.87 -2.30
N ASP A 174 -22.37 -10.69 -1.09
CA ASP A 174 -21.76 -9.82 -0.07
C ASP A 174 -20.31 -10.16 0.27
N SER A 175 -19.93 -11.44 0.16
CA SER A 175 -18.55 -11.87 0.42
C SER A 175 -17.63 -11.84 -0.81
N ILE A 176 -18.03 -11.24 -1.93
CA ILE A 176 -17.21 -11.12 -3.16
C ILE A 176 -15.90 -10.36 -2.88
N ILE A 177 -15.97 -9.33 -2.02
CA ILE A 177 -14.84 -8.48 -1.66
C ILE A 177 -13.66 -9.21 -0.99
N TYR A 178 -13.92 -10.41 -0.46
CA TYR A 178 -12.89 -11.26 0.15
C TYR A 178 -12.22 -12.21 -0.85
N LYS A 179 -12.79 -12.36 -2.05
CA LYS A 179 -12.42 -13.47 -2.96
C LYS A 179 -12.12 -13.03 -4.39
N GLU A 180 -12.77 -11.98 -4.86
CA GLU A 180 -12.67 -11.56 -6.26
C GLU A 180 -12.24 -10.09 -6.35
N LYS A 181 -11.38 -9.81 -7.35
CA LYS A 181 -10.97 -8.44 -7.65
C LYS A 181 -12.12 -7.66 -8.29
N PRO A 182 -12.16 -6.33 -8.08
CA PRO A 182 -13.17 -5.47 -8.70
C PRO A 182 -12.98 -5.39 -10.23
N THR A 183 -14.01 -4.92 -10.92
CA THR A 183 -13.90 -4.62 -12.35
C THR A 183 -13.19 -3.30 -12.60
N TYR A 184 -13.40 -2.27 -11.77
CA TYR A 184 -12.71 -0.99 -11.90
C TYR A 184 -12.12 -0.57 -10.56
N VAL A 185 -10.98 0.11 -10.64
CA VAL A 185 -10.28 0.67 -9.47
C VAL A 185 -9.93 2.13 -9.72
N ALA A 186 -10.02 2.91 -8.65
CA ALA A 186 -9.50 4.27 -8.54
C ALA A 186 -8.76 4.40 -7.21
N SER A 187 -8.04 5.49 -7.00
CA SER A 187 -7.37 5.78 -5.74
C SER A 187 -7.55 7.24 -5.39
N THR A 188 -7.61 7.54 -4.09
CA THR A 188 -7.57 8.91 -3.59
C THR A 188 -6.18 9.52 -3.70
N LEU A 189 -5.15 8.70 -3.91
CA LEU A 189 -3.74 9.11 -3.88
C LEU A 189 -3.43 9.92 -2.60
N ASP A 190 -2.96 11.15 -2.73
CA ASP A 190 -2.57 12.02 -1.61
C ASP A 190 -3.70 12.97 -1.17
N SER A 191 -4.94 12.69 -1.56
CA SER A 191 -6.13 13.51 -1.25
C SER A 191 -7.25 12.68 -0.63
N THR A 192 -8.41 13.27 -0.48
CA THR A 192 -9.64 12.56 -0.15
C THR A 192 -10.53 12.30 -1.37
N TYR A 193 -10.19 12.87 -2.52
CA TYR A 193 -10.95 12.78 -3.76
C TYR A 193 -10.53 11.57 -4.58
N PHE A 194 -11.50 10.88 -5.15
CA PHE A 194 -11.28 9.82 -6.14
C PHE A 194 -12.07 10.10 -7.42
N ASN A 195 -11.56 9.61 -8.55
CA ASN A 195 -12.23 9.73 -9.84
C ASN A 195 -11.96 8.46 -10.67
N PHE A 196 -13.04 7.76 -11.00
CA PHE A 196 -13.04 6.76 -12.06
C PHE A 196 -13.27 7.44 -13.39
N THR A 197 -12.46 7.10 -14.36
CA THR A 197 -12.66 7.48 -15.76
C THR A 197 -12.77 6.23 -16.62
N ASN A 198 -13.36 6.37 -17.81
CA ASN A 198 -13.44 5.28 -18.77
C ASN A 198 -14.23 4.06 -18.27
N VAL A 199 -15.29 4.31 -17.51
CA VAL A 199 -16.19 3.27 -17.02
C VAL A 199 -17.25 2.96 -18.06
N LYS A 200 -17.57 1.68 -18.22
CA LYS A 200 -18.64 1.20 -19.10
C LYS A 200 -20.01 1.50 -18.51
N THR A 201 -21.01 1.69 -19.38
CA THR A 201 -22.40 1.78 -18.93
C THR A 201 -22.81 0.55 -18.13
N GLY A 202 -23.52 0.74 -17.03
CA GLY A 202 -23.91 -0.37 -16.15
C GLY A 202 -24.31 0.05 -14.77
N LYS A 203 -24.58 -0.95 -13.92
CA LYS A 203 -24.91 -0.79 -12.50
C LYS A 203 -23.81 -1.38 -11.65
N TYR A 204 -23.36 -0.63 -10.64
CA TYR A 204 -22.20 -1.02 -9.85
C TYR A 204 -22.44 -0.84 -8.36
N HIS A 205 -21.87 -1.73 -7.56
CA HIS A 205 -21.62 -1.51 -6.13
C HIS A 205 -20.28 -0.79 -5.99
N LEU A 206 -20.23 0.22 -5.13
CA LEU A 206 -19.03 1.01 -4.88
C LEU A 206 -18.55 0.78 -3.45
N ILE A 207 -17.28 0.40 -3.33
CA ILE A 207 -16.63 0.05 -2.07
C ILE A 207 -15.26 0.74 -2.04
N ALA A 208 -14.86 1.23 -0.88
CA ALA A 208 -13.51 1.76 -0.67
C ALA A 208 -12.77 0.95 0.38
N LEU A 209 -11.47 0.70 0.15
CA LEU A 209 -10.58 0.00 1.06
C LEU A 209 -9.31 0.82 1.31
N LYS A 210 -8.88 0.89 2.57
CA LYS A 210 -7.47 1.07 2.87
C LYS A 210 -6.82 -0.30 2.78
N ASP A 211 -6.46 -0.68 1.54
CA ASP A 211 -5.89 -1.98 1.19
C ASP A 211 -4.40 -2.00 1.54
N ASN A 212 -4.08 -2.55 2.71
CA ASN A 212 -2.69 -2.61 3.20
C ASN A 212 -1.85 -3.68 2.50
N ASN A 213 -2.50 -4.68 1.89
CA ASN A 213 -1.84 -5.75 1.14
C ASN A 213 -1.68 -5.43 -0.36
N ASN A 214 -2.32 -4.38 -0.87
CA ASN A 214 -2.37 -4.01 -2.29
C ASN A 214 -2.81 -5.18 -3.19
N ASN A 215 -3.84 -5.91 -2.76
CA ASN A 215 -4.36 -7.09 -3.46
C ASN A 215 -5.79 -6.93 -3.98
N PHE A 216 -6.45 -5.79 -3.66
CA PHE A 216 -7.84 -5.48 -3.96
C PHE A 216 -8.85 -6.42 -3.30
N LEU A 217 -8.48 -7.07 -2.21
CA LEU A 217 -9.32 -7.94 -1.41
C LEU A 217 -9.39 -7.39 0.02
N PHE A 218 -10.56 -7.48 0.63
CA PHE A 218 -10.75 -6.98 1.99
C PHE A 218 -10.25 -7.99 3.04
N ASP A 219 -9.32 -7.55 3.88
CA ASP A 219 -8.91 -8.26 5.09
C ASP A 219 -9.37 -7.48 6.33
N PRO A 220 -10.41 -7.95 7.05
CA PRO A 220 -10.98 -7.24 8.20
C PRO A 220 -10.00 -7.06 9.37
N LEU A 221 -8.87 -7.80 9.38
CA LEU A 221 -7.87 -7.68 10.43
C LEU A 221 -7.00 -6.44 10.28
N ILE A 222 -6.70 -6.06 9.06
CA ILE A 222 -5.72 -5.00 8.77
C ILE A 222 -6.30 -3.83 8.00
N ASP A 223 -7.34 -4.05 7.17
CA ASP A 223 -7.89 -3.03 6.29
C ASP A 223 -8.99 -2.21 6.97
N LYS A 224 -9.24 -1.01 6.42
CA LYS A 224 -10.44 -0.24 6.66
C LYS A 224 -11.35 -0.33 5.45
N ILE A 225 -12.66 -0.24 5.65
CA ILE A 225 -13.66 -0.36 4.59
C ILE A 225 -14.66 0.78 4.64
N ALA A 226 -15.19 1.16 3.49
CA ALA A 226 -16.41 1.93 3.32
C ALA A 226 -17.20 1.36 2.15
N TYR A 227 -18.50 1.54 2.16
CA TYR A 227 -19.38 1.18 1.06
C TYR A 227 -20.40 2.28 0.79
N TYR A 228 -20.81 2.40 -0.46
CA TYR A 228 -21.92 3.24 -0.85
C TYR A 228 -23.19 2.42 -0.76
N ASP A 229 -24.17 2.90 0.01
CA ASP A 229 -25.40 2.16 0.32
C ASP A 229 -26.36 2.02 -0.86
N SER A 230 -26.11 2.77 -1.93
CA SER A 230 -26.92 2.79 -3.16
C SER A 230 -26.15 2.22 -4.35
N ILE A 231 -26.88 1.87 -5.40
CA ILE A 231 -26.30 1.40 -6.65
C ILE A 231 -25.91 2.60 -7.52
N VAL A 232 -24.67 2.62 -7.98
CA VAL A 232 -24.19 3.55 -9.00
C VAL A 232 -24.67 3.03 -10.37
N ASN A 233 -25.59 3.74 -11.01
CA ASN A 233 -26.17 3.38 -12.31
C ASN A 233 -25.68 4.37 -13.37
N LEU A 234 -24.78 3.94 -14.24
CA LEU A 234 -24.16 4.76 -15.28
C LEU A 234 -24.84 4.61 -16.63
N PRO A 235 -25.08 5.72 -17.37
CA PRO A 235 -24.79 7.10 -16.98
C PRO A 235 -25.69 7.63 -15.87
N GLY A 236 -25.14 8.47 -15.00
CA GLY A 236 -25.83 9.12 -13.88
C GLY A 236 -24.90 10.06 -13.13
N GLU A 237 -25.46 10.97 -12.36
CA GLU A 237 -24.72 11.91 -11.49
C GLU A 237 -24.92 11.51 -10.04
N TYR A 238 -23.85 11.53 -9.24
CA TYR A 238 -23.83 11.09 -7.86
C TYR A 238 -23.03 12.04 -6.98
N GLU A 239 -23.52 12.34 -5.81
CA GLU A 239 -22.77 12.97 -4.73
C GLU A 239 -22.33 11.85 -3.76
N ILE A 240 -21.05 11.41 -3.88
CA ILE A 240 -20.54 10.27 -3.11
C ILE A 240 -19.60 10.79 -2.02
N ASP A 241 -20.03 10.68 -0.75
CA ASP A 241 -19.21 10.91 0.46
C ASP A 241 -19.11 9.59 1.25
N LEU A 242 -17.97 8.91 1.15
CA LEU A 242 -17.71 7.65 1.84
C LEU A 242 -17.03 7.90 3.18
N ARG A 243 -17.43 7.09 4.18
CA ARG A 243 -16.83 7.10 5.51
C ARG A 243 -16.13 5.77 5.79
N ILE A 244 -14.77 5.81 5.70
CA ILE A 244 -13.97 4.61 5.91
C ILE A 244 -13.78 4.34 7.40
N PHE A 245 -13.93 3.10 7.81
CA PHE A 245 -13.77 2.66 9.20
C PHE A 245 -13.09 1.29 9.26
N LYS A 246 -12.49 0.97 10.39
CA LYS A 246 -11.98 -0.37 10.65
C LYS A 246 -13.08 -1.19 11.33
N GLU A 247 -13.38 -2.36 10.78
CA GLU A 247 -14.28 -3.30 11.45
C GLU A 247 -13.67 -3.80 12.76
N ASN A 248 -14.51 -4.01 13.77
CA ASN A 248 -14.14 -4.75 14.97
C ASN A 248 -14.56 -6.21 14.75
N PRO A 249 -13.64 -7.09 14.37
CA PRO A 249 -13.99 -8.48 14.15
C PRO A 249 -14.52 -9.11 15.43
N GLU A 250 -15.40 -10.10 15.30
CA GLU A 250 -15.82 -10.90 16.45
C GLU A 250 -14.61 -11.51 17.14
N PHE A 251 -14.68 -11.61 18.48
CA PHE A 251 -13.60 -12.17 19.25
C PHE A 251 -13.38 -13.64 18.88
N PHE A 252 -12.14 -13.95 18.60
CA PHE A 252 -11.69 -15.32 18.26
C PHE A 252 -10.30 -15.56 18.83
N ILE A 253 -10.01 -16.79 19.23
CA ILE A 253 -8.70 -17.22 19.70
C ILE A 253 -8.18 -18.36 18.84
N PHE A 254 -6.94 -18.23 18.39
CA PHE A 254 -6.20 -19.34 17.81
C PHE A 254 -5.77 -20.32 18.90
N LYS A 255 -5.59 -21.59 18.52
CA LYS A 255 -5.26 -22.65 19.47
C LYS A 255 -4.04 -22.26 20.33
N PRO A 256 -4.17 -22.28 21.67
CA PRO A 256 -3.06 -22.04 22.58
C PRO A 256 -1.96 -23.08 22.43
N PHE A 257 -0.70 -22.66 22.58
CA PHE A 257 0.45 -23.55 22.60
C PHE A 257 1.45 -23.12 23.66
N GLN A 258 2.21 -24.07 24.19
CA GLN A 258 3.20 -23.80 25.21
C GLN A 258 4.46 -23.19 24.60
N THR A 259 4.84 -21.99 25.04
CA THR A 259 6.04 -21.28 24.60
C THR A 259 7.18 -21.33 25.60
N SER A 260 6.86 -21.42 26.89
CA SER A 260 7.86 -21.67 27.95
C SER A 260 7.23 -22.54 29.04
N TYR A 261 8.06 -22.91 30.06
CA TYR A 261 7.65 -23.82 31.11
C TYR A 261 6.37 -23.39 31.84
N ASN A 262 6.14 -22.09 31.99
CA ASN A 262 5.04 -21.52 32.76
C ASN A 262 4.19 -20.51 31.91
N LYS A 263 4.25 -20.62 30.58
CA LYS A 263 3.57 -19.72 29.67
C LYS A 263 2.92 -20.45 28.49
N LEU A 264 1.67 -20.11 28.23
CA LEU A 264 1.00 -20.42 26.98
C LEU A 264 0.86 -19.13 26.18
N SER A 265 1.12 -19.18 24.89
CA SER A 265 0.89 -18.08 23.98
C SER A 265 -0.14 -18.46 22.93
N PHE A 266 -0.94 -17.51 22.50
CA PHE A 266 -1.92 -17.70 21.45
C PHE A 266 -2.34 -16.37 20.82
N GLY A 267 -2.55 -16.39 19.52
CA GLY A 267 -3.06 -15.26 18.80
C GLY A 267 -4.55 -15.05 19.09
N TYR A 268 -5.00 -13.82 18.98
CA TYR A 268 -6.40 -13.46 19.10
C TYR A 268 -6.79 -12.42 18.05
N ARG A 269 -8.06 -12.19 17.88
CA ARG A 269 -8.64 -11.06 17.14
C ARG A 269 -9.89 -10.55 17.86
N GLY A 270 -10.26 -9.32 17.59
CA GLY A 270 -11.39 -8.65 18.23
C GLY A 270 -11.06 -8.07 19.60
N SER A 271 -12.07 -7.48 20.27
CA SER A 271 -11.89 -6.81 21.55
C SER A 271 -11.68 -7.82 22.69
N THR A 272 -10.72 -7.51 23.57
CA THR A 272 -10.41 -8.29 24.79
C THR A 272 -11.05 -7.71 26.06
N ASP A 273 -11.95 -6.74 25.95
CA ASP A 273 -12.50 -5.98 27.10
C ASP A 273 -13.21 -6.83 28.16
N SER A 274 -13.73 -7.99 27.78
CA SER A 274 -14.45 -8.90 28.67
C SER A 274 -13.81 -10.27 28.74
N LEU A 275 -12.48 -10.34 28.49
CA LEU A 275 -11.76 -11.59 28.44
C LEU A 275 -11.54 -12.19 29.84
N ASP A 276 -12.01 -13.43 30.04
CA ASP A 276 -11.80 -14.25 31.21
C ASP A 276 -11.18 -15.58 30.77
N ILE A 277 -10.01 -15.92 31.31
CA ILE A 277 -9.29 -17.16 31.01
C ILE A 277 -9.01 -17.88 32.34
N LYS A 278 -9.45 -19.11 32.46
CA LYS A 278 -9.26 -19.91 33.65
C LYS A 278 -8.74 -21.33 33.32
N ILE A 279 -7.91 -21.83 34.21
CA ILE A 279 -7.53 -23.23 34.18
C ILE A 279 -8.67 -24.04 34.81
N SER A 280 -9.20 -25.03 34.10
CA SER A 280 -10.30 -25.85 34.57
C SER A 280 -9.86 -27.27 35.05
N ASN A 281 -8.57 -27.51 35.18
CA ASN A 281 -8.07 -28.73 35.81
C ASN A 281 -8.47 -28.78 37.28
N LYS A 282 -8.84 -29.96 37.79
CA LYS A 282 -9.22 -30.17 39.19
C LYS A 282 -8.08 -29.79 40.13
N ASN A 283 -8.41 -29.19 41.30
CA ASN A 283 -7.49 -28.88 42.41
C ASN A 283 -6.36 -27.85 42.11
N ILE A 284 -6.54 -26.98 41.13
CA ILE A 284 -5.59 -25.90 40.88
C ILE A 284 -6.10 -24.60 41.53
N ILE A 285 -5.24 -23.99 42.36
CA ILE A 285 -5.47 -22.62 42.83
C ILE A 285 -5.03 -21.68 41.69
N ASP A 286 -6.00 -20.95 41.13
CA ASP A 286 -5.74 -20.04 40.05
C ASP A 286 -4.85 -18.88 40.50
N SER A 287 -3.58 -18.93 40.14
CA SER A 287 -2.59 -17.86 40.30
C SER A 287 -2.00 -17.51 38.94
N SER A 288 -2.89 -17.35 37.94
CA SER A 288 -2.53 -17.03 36.58
C SER A 288 -2.53 -15.52 36.32
N ARG A 289 -1.80 -15.11 35.31
CA ARG A 289 -1.76 -13.72 34.83
C ARG A 289 -1.82 -13.69 33.31
N ILE A 290 -2.60 -12.77 32.77
CA ILE A 290 -2.69 -12.51 31.33
C ILE A 290 -1.88 -11.25 31.01
N THR A 291 -1.07 -11.31 29.96
CA THR A 291 -0.41 -10.16 29.34
C THR A 291 -0.75 -10.09 27.85
N LEU A 292 -0.98 -8.89 27.35
CA LEU A 292 -1.36 -8.62 25.96
C LEU A 292 -0.19 -7.95 25.24
N GLU A 293 0.21 -8.53 24.12
CA GLU A 293 1.13 -7.91 23.16
C GLU A 293 0.31 -7.38 21.99
N LYS A 294 -0.07 -6.10 22.06
CA LYS A 294 -1.00 -5.48 21.09
C LYS A 294 -0.43 -5.38 19.68
N GLU A 295 0.88 -5.25 19.55
CA GLU A 295 1.56 -5.13 18.25
C GLU A 295 1.53 -6.42 17.43
N THR A 296 1.40 -7.55 18.10
CA THR A 296 1.40 -8.90 17.49
C THR A 296 0.08 -9.65 17.69
N ASP A 297 -0.96 -8.99 18.25
CA ASP A 297 -2.24 -9.61 18.61
C ASP A 297 -2.05 -10.93 19.36
N THR A 298 -1.11 -10.94 20.33
CA THR A 298 -0.73 -12.12 21.09
C THR A 298 -1.14 -12.00 22.54
N LEU A 299 -1.80 -13.03 23.04
CA LEU A 299 -2.09 -13.27 24.46
C LEU A 299 -1.03 -14.19 25.03
N ASN A 300 -0.46 -13.81 26.18
CA ASN A 300 0.38 -14.66 26.99
C ASN A 300 -0.32 -14.95 28.30
N PHE A 301 -0.56 -16.22 28.55
CA PHE A 301 -1.15 -16.72 29.78
C PHE A 301 -0.05 -17.36 30.64
N TRP A 302 0.22 -16.73 31.80
CA TRP A 302 1.24 -17.12 32.75
C TRP A 302 0.59 -17.87 33.91
N PHE A 303 1.19 -18.99 34.35
CA PHE A 303 0.67 -19.82 35.43
C PHE A 303 1.79 -20.40 36.28
N LYS A 304 1.46 -20.85 37.50
CA LYS A 304 2.38 -21.60 38.33
C LYS A 304 2.43 -23.06 37.85
N GLU A 305 3.60 -23.68 38.07
CA GLU A 305 3.80 -25.10 37.78
C GLU A 305 2.78 -25.97 38.52
N PHE A 306 2.27 -26.99 37.83
CA PHE A 306 1.38 -28.00 38.38
C PHE A 306 1.62 -29.34 37.71
N ASP A 307 1.18 -30.42 38.40
CA ASP A 307 1.51 -31.79 38.05
C ASP A 307 0.47 -32.43 37.11
N TYR A 308 0.34 -31.89 35.87
CA TYR A 308 -0.53 -32.43 34.84
C TYR A 308 0.15 -32.41 33.46
N ASP A 309 -0.18 -33.42 32.62
CA ASP A 309 0.31 -33.49 31.23
C ASP A 309 -0.54 -32.71 30.25
N THR A 310 -1.63 -32.14 30.71
CA THR A 310 -2.59 -31.38 29.87
C THR A 310 -3.20 -30.28 30.70
N ILE A 311 -3.26 -29.08 30.07
CA ILE A 311 -3.95 -27.93 30.60
C ILE A 311 -5.30 -27.79 29.88
N TYR A 312 -6.38 -27.66 30.64
CA TYR A 312 -7.68 -27.29 30.12
C TYR A 312 -7.91 -25.81 30.42
N LEU A 313 -8.08 -24.98 29.36
CA LEU A 313 -8.35 -23.57 29.48
C LEU A 313 -9.79 -23.29 29.08
N ASP A 314 -10.57 -22.75 29.99
CA ASP A 314 -11.86 -22.15 29.69
C ASP A 314 -11.67 -20.69 29.35
N ILE A 315 -12.02 -20.31 28.15
CA ILE A 315 -11.85 -18.95 27.64
C ILE A 315 -13.20 -18.38 27.29
N LYS A 316 -13.53 -17.24 27.91
CA LYS A 316 -14.80 -16.53 27.73
C LYS A 316 -14.56 -15.07 27.35
N ASN A 317 -15.31 -14.60 26.39
CA ASN A 317 -15.37 -13.17 26.05
C ASN A 317 -16.71 -12.86 25.37
N LYS A 318 -17.58 -12.12 26.03
CA LYS A 318 -18.95 -11.83 25.55
C LYS A 318 -19.70 -13.11 25.11
N LYS A 319 -19.90 -13.29 23.80
CA LYS A 319 -20.55 -14.49 23.22
C LYS A 319 -19.61 -15.69 23.02
N PHE A 320 -18.30 -15.46 23.04
CA PHE A 320 -17.31 -16.51 22.87
C PHE A 320 -17.18 -17.30 24.18
N ASN A 321 -17.26 -18.62 24.11
CA ASN A 321 -17.09 -19.51 25.25
C ASN A 321 -16.59 -20.87 24.75
N GLU A 322 -15.28 -21.11 24.86
CA GLU A 322 -14.66 -22.34 24.40
C GLU A 322 -13.68 -22.88 25.43
N GLN A 323 -13.53 -24.23 25.46
CA GLN A 323 -12.53 -24.91 26.22
C GLN A 323 -11.43 -25.46 25.30
N PHE A 324 -10.19 -25.12 25.60
CA PHE A 324 -9.02 -25.60 24.88
C PHE A 324 -8.26 -26.66 25.68
N LYS A 325 -7.94 -27.76 24.99
CA LYS A 325 -7.07 -28.79 25.52
C LYS A 325 -5.65 -28.52 24.99
N VAL A 326 -4.73 -28.16 25.90
CA VAL A 326 -3.35 -27.84 25.56
C VAL A 326 -2.43 -28.90 26.17
N PRO A 327 -1.69 -29.65 25.34
CA PRO A 327 -0.65 -30.57 25.87
C PRO A 327 0.39 -29.78 26.66
N TYR A 328 0.74 -30.27 27.85
CA TYR A 328 1.76 -29.70 28.71
C TYR A 328 2.87 -30.72 28.92
N PRO A 329 3.73 -30.98 27.93
CA PRO A 329 4.85 -31.89 28.08
C PRO A 329 5.82 -31.31 29.10
N ARG A 330 6.11 -32.04 30.16
CA ARG A 330 7.07 -31.70 31.21
C ARG A 330 8.52 -31.58 30.72
N LYS A 331 8.76 -31.53 29.41
CA LYS A 331 10.09 -31.36 28.82
C LYS A 331 10.57 -29.95 29.08
N LYS A 332 11.75 -29.86 29.66
CA LYS A 332 12.67 -28.74 29.86
C LYS A 332 12.57 -27.61 28.82
N LEU A 333 11.47 -26.87 28.80
CA LEU A 333 11.45 -25.54 28.22
C LEU A 333 12.10 -24.61 29.26
N GLU A 334 12.95 -23.70 28.84
CA GLU A 334 13.56 -22.72 29.73
C GLU A 334 12.46 -21.90 30.42
N ARG A 335 12.67 -21.59 31.70
CA ARG A 335 11.79 -20.72 32.45
C ARG A 335 11.99 -19.28 31.92
N ASP A 336 10.94 -18.71 31.38
CA ASP A 336 10.91 -17.28 31.13
C ASP A 336 10.85 -16.53 32.46
N SER A 337 11.82 -15.68 32.72
CA SER A 337 11.77 -14.75 33.83
C SER A 337 11.13 -13.44 33.34
N LEU A 338 9.95 -13.09 33.88
CA LEU A 338 9.40 -11.75 33.76
C LEU A 338 10.41 -10.76 34.32
N GLN A 339 11.13 -10.05 33.49
CA GLN A 339 11.83 -8.83 33.89
C GLN A 339 10.80 -7.70 33.88
N ILE A 340 10.45 -7.26 35.09
CA ILE A 340 9.67 -6.01 35.25
C ILE A 340 10.71 -4.89 35.22
N ASN A 341 10.79 -4.18 34.10
CA ASN A 341 11.50 -2.91 33.99
C ASN A 341 10.62 -1.80 34.53
#